data_5be346a0b83dcb798bb635c7c8ed1691
#
_entry.id   5be346a0b83dcb798bb635c7c8ed1691
#
_cell.length_a   1.000
_cell.length_b   1.000
_cell.length_c   1.000
_cell.angle_alpha   90.00
_cell.angle_beta   90.00
_cell.angle_gamma   90.00
#
_symmetry.space_group_name_H-M   'P 1'
#
loop_
_entity.id
_entity.type
_entity.pdbx_description
1 polymer ?
#
loop_
_entity_poly.entity_id
_entity_poly.type
_entity_poly.pdbx_seq_one_letter_code
_entity_poly.pdbx_strand_id
1 'polypeptide(L)'
;MYTKRLLTLVILSLLFLNSRAQENESISAVDLQSLNLYNTAQWKTLMTYGREKISSGIDFPLLRMRTGYAAFMLGNFGQSLVQYKKVLDTEPDNNTALYYVYLNNVYLNNITAARFYAAKLPEETRQAEKITKLKLAAIDAEFSYKIPSDTFRKNAQYYRVGFNVQLGYRLELQQSVAFYNQLINEPGLPVIFKNRQRIDIREKQYYGKLIFAASGKVSLLGGFHYIYTPFNNIVYNNTIVFAGIKYATPFLHVKAMANFGNITDSTFNQYDATVSLFPLGNTKFYSITRVAYGNDLTVSQILGYGITKKIWLEGNITFGKFNNLLENDALYVYNDIDQKQVKAGGSVYLAVSKKLLLSVNYTFEQKLKYRTPYTFYQNSINAGLSWKF
;
A
#
# COMPACT_ATOMS: atom_id res chain seq x y z
N MET A 1 -16.01 -8.63 69.09
CA MET A 1 -16.68 -9.25 67.92
C MET A 1 -17.56 -8.22 67.17
N TYR A 2 -18.14 -7.26 67.81
CA TYR A 2 -19.08 -6.25 67.21
C TYR A 2 -18.37 -5.15 66.39
N THR A 3 -17.15 -4.76 66.73
CA THR A 3 -16.40 -3.71 66.03
C THR A 3 -15.99 -4.11 64.58
N LYS A 4 -15.68 -5.37 64.34
CA LYS A 4 -15.37 -5.86 62.97
C LYS A 4 -16.62 -5.86 62.06
N ARG A 5 -17.81 -6.19 62.58
CA ARG A 5 -19.05 -6.18 61.81
C ARG A 5 -19.52 -4.78 61.45
N LEU A 6 -19.26 -3.80 62.32
CA LEU A 6 -19.58 -2.40 62.08
C LEU A 6 -18.68 -1.81 60.99
N LEU A 7 -17.38 -2.15 60.98
CA LEU A 7 -16.45 -1.70 59.96
C LEU A 7 -16.77 -2.28 58.58
N THR A 8 -17.21 -3.54 58.52
CA THR A 8 -17.62 -4.19 57.28
C THR A 8 -18.88 -3.56 56.70
N LEU A 9 -19.83 -3.18 57.55
CA LEU A 9 -21.07 -2.48 57.13
C LEU A 9 -20.77 -1.07 56.62
N VAL A 10 -19.85 -0.34 57.23
CA VAL A 10 -19.43 0.98 56.78
C VAL A 10 -18.65 0.90 55.45
N ILE A 11 -17.82 -0.09 55.25
CA ILE A 11 -17.14 -0.30 53.98
C ILE A 11 -18.13 -0.71 52.87
N LEU A 12 -19.12 -1.58 53.17
CA LEU A 12 -20.17 -1.93 52.22
C LEU A 12 -21.02 -0.70 51.86
N SER A 13 -21.38 0.13 52.84
CA SER A 13 -22.15 1.35 52.56
C SER A 13 -21.39 2.39 51.76
N LEU A 14 -20.07 2.50 51.96
CA LEU A 14 -19.17 3.33 51.13
C LEU A 14 -19.03 2.81 49.71
N LEU A 15 -19.07 1.50 49.49
CA LEU A 15 -19.07 0.89 48.14
C LEU A 15 -20.39 1.15 47.40
N PHE A 16 -21.55 1.23 48.10
CA PHE A 16 -22.81 1.57 47.49
C PHE A 16 -22.99 3.08 47.22
N LEU A 17 -22.25 3.95 47.94
CA LEU A 17 -22.28 5.39 47.68
C LEU A 17 -21.46 5.82 46.45
N ASN A 18 -20.61 4.95 45.91
CA ASN A 18 -19.90 5.18 44.67
C ASN A 18 -20.62 4.66 43.43
N SER A 19 -21.80 4.06 43.54
CA SER A 19 -22.70 3.95 42.38
C SER A 19 -23.21 5.37 42.08
N ARG A 20 -22.41 6.16 41.37
CA ARG A 20 -22.94 7.32 40.65
C ARG A 20 -24.13 6.80 39.88
N ALA A 21 -25.30 7.30 40.20
CA ALA A 21 -26.43 7.18 39.31
C ALA A 21 -25.96 7.77 37.99
N GLN A 22 -25.62 6.92 37.03
CA GLN A 22 -25.36 7.32 35.67
C GLN A 22 -26.72 7.84 35.24
N GLU A 23 -26.91 9.17 35.24
CA GLU A 23 -28.09 9.78 34.62
C GLU A 23 -28.15 9.13 33.24
N ASN A 24 -29.16 8.29 33.03
CA ASN A 24 -29.43 7.69 31.73
C ASN A 24 -29.85 8.83 30.80
N GLU A 25 -28.83 9.50 30.23
CA GLU A 25 -29.04 10.53 29.23
C GLU A 25 -29.93 9.94 28.14
N SER A 26 -31.05 10.56 27.84
CA SER A 26 -31.99 10.02 26.87
C SER A 26 -31.37 10.08 25.48
N ILE A 27 -31.66 9.09 24.61
CA ILE A 27 -31.27 9.09 23.19
C ILE A 27 -31.64 10.44 22.54
N SER A 28 -32.78 11.02 22.88
CA SER A 28 -33.24 12.31 22.36
C SER A 28 -32.33 13.47 22.77
N ALA A 29 -31.81 13.48 24.00
CA ALA A 29 -30.87 14.51 24.46
C ALA A 29 -29.52 14.40 23.71
N VAL A 30 -29.02 13.18 23.55
CA VAL A 30 -27.78 12.91 22.78
C VAL A 30 -27.98 13.28 21.31
N ASP A 31 -29.12 12.96 20.73
CA ASP A 31 -29.42 13.31 19.33
C ASP A 31 -29.43 14.84 19.13
N LEU A 32 -30.14 15.57 20.01
CA LEU A 32 -30.22 17.05 19.96
C LEU A 32 -28.82 17.68 20.13
N GLN A 33 -28.06 17.22 21.12
CA GLN A 33 -26.71 17.77 21.39
C GLN A 33 -25.75 17.48 20.24
N SER A 34 -25.74 16.25 19.70
CA SER A 34 -24.90 15.91 18.56
C SER A 34 -25.29 16.67 17.29
N LEU A 35 -26.58 16.95 17.10
CA LEU A 35 -27.06 17.76 15.99
C LEU A 35 -26.61 19.23 16.14
N ASN A 36 -26.71 19.81 17.36
CA ASN A 36 -26.23 21.15 17.63
C ASN A 36 -24.71 21.30 17.33
N LEU A 37 -23.90 20.36 17.82
CA LEU A 37 -22.45 20.33 17.53
C LEU A 37 -22.15 20.18 16.04
N TYR A 38 -22.96 19.41 15.32
CA TYR A 38 -22.86 19.25 13.87
C TYR A 38 -23.18 20.56 13.14
N ASN A 39 -24.31 21.20 13.46
CA ASN A 39 -24.77 22.44 12.84
C ASN A 39 -23.79 23.61 13.09
N THR A 40 -23.13 23.61 14.25
CA THR A 40 -22.14 24.64 14.63
C THR A 40 -20.72 24.29 14.19
N ALA A 41 -20.54 23.21 13.38
CA ALA A 41 -19.25 22.74 12.86
C ALA A 41 -18.17 22.48 13.94
N GLN A 42 -18.58 22.14 15.16
CA GLN A 42 -17.66 21.84 16.26
C GLN A 42 -17.10 20.40 16.16
N TRP A 43 -16.36 20.12 15.07
CA TRP A 43 -15.99 18.75 14.69
C TRP A 43 -15.18 18.01 15.74
N LYS A 44 -14.22 18.66 16.41
CA LYS A 44 -13.41 18.01 17.45
C LYS A 44 -14.26 17.62 18.65
N THR A 45 -15.13 18.53 19.11
CA THR A 45 -16.05 18.29 20.22
C THR A 45 -17.06 17.19 19.86
N LEU A 46 -17.66 17.26 18.67
CA LEU A 46 -18.61 16.28 18.19
C LEU A 46 -18.00 14.86 18.10
N MET A 47 -16.78 14.75 17.56
CA MET A 47 -16.10 13.46 17.47
C MET A 47 -15.84 12.85 18.87
N THR A 48 -15.39 13.67 19.82
CA THR A 48 -15.15 13.21 21.20
C THR A 48 -16.44 12.83 21.89
N TYR A 49 -17.46 13.70 21.86
CA TYR A 49 -18.78 13.48 22.43
C TYR A 49 -19.43 12.21 21.87
N GLY A 50 -19.49 12.08 20.54
CA GLY A 50 -20.09 10.90 19.91
C GLY A 50 -19.38 9.59 20.28
N ARG A 51 -18.03 9.59 20.35
CA ARG A 51 -17.28 8.41 20.80
C ARG A 51 -17.57 8.04 22.25
N GLU A 52 -17.65 9.04 23.13
CA GLU A 52 -17.99 8.85 24.54
C GLU A 52 -19.38 8.23 24.68
N LYS A 53 -20.41 8.82 24.03
CA LYS A 53 -21.78 8.31 24.10
C LYS A 53 -21.93 6.91 23.52
N ILE A 54 -21.28 6.63 22.37
CA ILE A 54 -21.25 5.27 21.81
C ILE A 54 -20.58 4.27 22.77
N SER A 55 -19.48 4.66 23.43
CA SER A 55 -18.80 3.79 24.39
C SER A 55 -19.59 3.56 25.68
N SER A 56 -20.47 4.49 26.07
CA SER A 56 -21.39 4.34 27.20
C SER A 56 -22.68 3.57 26.85
N GLY A 57 -22.83 3.09 25.61
CA GLY A 57 -23.97 2.28 25.19
C GLY A 57 -25.06 3.03 24.44
N ILE A 58 -24.97 4.37 24.31
CA ILE A 58 -25.93 5.16 23.52
C ILE A 58 -25.47 5.17 22.07
N ASP A 59 -25.96 4.20 21.31
CA ASP A 59 -25.51 3.92 19.94
C ASP A 59 -26.70 3.88 18.97
N PHE A 60 -26.71 4.81 18.00
CA PHE A 60 -27.73 4.86 16.97
C PHE A 60 -27.14 5.44 15.64
N PRO A 61 -27.75 5.15 14.48
CA PRO A 61 -27.18 5.47 13.16
C PRO A 61 -26.86 6.96 12.99
N LEU A 62 -27.73 7.88 13.37
CA LEU A 62 -27.50 9.33 13.22
C LEU A 62 -26.32 9.83 14.04
N LEU A 63 -26.13 9.35 15.27
CA LEU A 63 -24.96 9.68 16.09
C LEU A 63 -23.67 9.19 15.42
N ARG A 64 -23.68 7.96 14.90
CA ARG A 64 -22.51 7.41 14.16
C ARG A 64 -22.22 8.21 12.90
N MET A 65 -23.24 8.60 12.13
CA MET A 65 -23.07 9.40 10.90
C MET A 65 -22.46 10.77 11.21
N ARG A 66 -22.97 11.48 12.23
CA ARG A 66 -22.43 12.79 12.66
C ARG A 66 -20.99 12.65 13.20
N THR A 67 -20.72 11.63 14.02
CA THR A 67 -19.38 11.34 14.54
C THR A 67 -18.42 10.98 13.40
N GLY A 68 -18.89 10.18 12.44
CA GLY A 68 -18.15 9.82 11.23
C GLY A 68 -17.84 11.03 10.36
N TYR A 69 -18.80 11.92 10.17
CA TYR A 69 -18.61 13.17 9.43
C TYR A 69 -17.60 14.09 10.11
N ALA A 70 -17.70 14.24 11.44
CA ALA A 70 -16.74 15.03 12.20
C ALA A 70 -15.30 14.48 12.05
N ALA A 71 -15.12 13.17 12.11
CA ALA A 71 -13.84 12.53 11.85
C ALA A 71 -13.34 12.78 10.42
N PHE A 72 -14.24 12.74 9.43
CA PHE A 72 -13.92 13.07 8.02
C PHE A 72 -13.42 14.50 7.86
N MET A 73 -14.11 15.47 8.43
CA MET A 73 -13.75 16.89 8.39
C MET A 73 -12.38 17.17 9.05
N LEU A 74 -12.02 16.38 10.06
CA LEU A 74 -10.71 16.43 10.73
C LEU A 74 -9.59 15.66 9.96
N GLY A 75 -9.92 15.04 8.82
CA GLY A 75 -8.97 14.22 8.06
C GLY A 75 -8.66 12.86 8.69
N ASN A 76 -9.46 12.45 9.69
CA ASN A 76 -9.32 11.15 10.34
C ASN A 76 -10.19 10.10 9.62
N PHE A 77 -9.79 9.80 8.37
CA PHE A 77 -10.57 8.97 7.45
C PHE A 77 -10.76 7.53 7.94
N GLY A 78 -9.79 7.00 8.69
CA GLY A 78 -9.90 5.67 9.29
C GLY A 78 -11.02 5.59 10.32
N GLN A 79 -11.11 6.56 11.24
CA GLN A 79 -12.17 6.63 12.24
C GLN A 79 -13.53 6.90 11.59
N SER A 80 -13.58 7.81 10.62
CA SER A 80 -14.78 8.07 9.81
C SER A 80 -15.29 6.78 9.16
N LEU A 81 -14.40 6.03 8.50
CA LEU A 81 -14.74 4.78 7.85
C LEU A 81 -15.31 3.73 8.83
N VAL A 82 -14.78 3.66 10.06
CA VAL A 82 -15.31 2.77 11.11
C VAL A 82 -16.76 3.13 11.44
N GLN A 83 -17.05 4.43 11.65
CA GLN A 83 -18.40 4.86 12.01
C GLN A 83 -19.43 4.57 10.89
N TYR A 84 -19.13 4.97 9.66
CA TYR A 84 -20.04 4.73 8.54
C TYR A 84 -20.22 3.24 8.21
N LYS A 85 -19.19 2.39 8.37
CA LYS A 85 -19.36 0.93 8.23
C LYS A 85 -20.30 0.37 9.29
N LYS A 86 -20.30 0.89 10.51
CA LYS A 86 -21.22 0.49 11.55
C LYS A 86 -22.67 0.87 11.22
N VAL A 87 -22.90 1.99 10.55
CA VAL A 87 -24.23 2.32 10.01
C VAL A 87 -24.66 1.27 8.97
N LEU A 88 -23.76 0.88 8.06
CA LEU A 88 -24.08 -0.13 7.05
C LEU A 88 -24.31 -1.54 7.60
N ASP A 89 -23.89 -1.83 8.85
CA ASP A 89 -24.20 -3.10 9.51
C ASP A 89 -25.71 -3.21 9.83
N THR A 90 -26.39 -2.08 10.07
CA THR A 90 -27.85 -2.00 10.39
C THR A 90 -28.67 -1.48 9.23
N GLU A 91 -28.11 -0.63 8.39
CA GLU A 91 -28.75 0.02 7.25
C GLU A 91 -27.87 -0.18 6.00
N PRO A 92 -27.86 -1.39 5.38
CA PRO A 92 -26.94 -1.72 4.29
C PRO A 92 -27.05 -0.82 3.05
N ASP A 93 -28.23 -0.24 2.82
CA ASP A 93 -28.55 0.61 1.67
C ASP A 93 -28.56 2.11 2.00
N ASN A 94 -28.02 2.51 3.17
CA ASN A 94 -27.90 3.92 3.53
C ASN A 94 -26.92 4.62 2.57
N ASN A 95 -27.46 5.39 1.63
CA ASN A 95 -26.71 6.04 0.55
C ASN A 95 -25.64 7.00 1.07
N THR A 96 -25.92 7.73 2.15
CA THR A 96 -24.94 8.64 2.77
C THR A 96 -23.78 7.85 3.37
N ALA A 97 -24.08 6.78 4.08
CA ALA A 97 -23.03 5.92 4.64
C ALA A 97 -22.20 5.23 3.54
N LEU A 98 -22.81 4.71 2.48
CA LEU A 98 -22.13 4.15 1.32
C LEU A 98 -21.20 5.18 0.66
N TYR A 99 -21.66 6.42 0.49
CA TYR A 99 -20.89 7.49 -0.12
C TYR A 99 -19.65 7.85 0.74
N TYR A 100 -19.81 8.04 2.05
CA TYR A 100 -18.67 8.33 2.92
C TYR A 100 -17.73 7.13 3.09
N VAL A 101 -18.22 5.89 3.05
CA VAL A 101 -17.36 4.71 2.98
C VAL A 101 -16.53 4.69 1.70
N TYR A 102 -17.13 5.04 0.56
CA TYR A 102 -16.41 5.21 -0.70
C TYR A 102 -15.33 6.29 -0.59
N LEU A 103 -15.69 7.50 -0.18
CA LEU A 103 -14.77 8.63 -0.07
C LEU A 103 -13.61 8.35 0.89
N ASN A 104 -13.91 7.82 2.09
CA ASN A 104 -12.87 7.47 3.05
C ASN A 104 -11.85 6.47 2.47
N ASN A 105 -12.30 5.48 1.70
CA ASN A 105 -11.38 4.55 1.05
C ASN A 105 -10.54 5.25 -0.05
N VAL A 106 -11.08 6.22 -0.76
CA VAL A 106 -10.32 7.05 -1.71
C VAL A 106 -9.22 7.83 -0.99
N TYR A 107 -9.56 8.51 0.11
CA TYR A 107 -8.59 9.30 0.90
C TYR A 107 -7.54 8.44 1.63
N LEU A 108 -7.89 7.20 1.97
CA LEU A 108 -6.95 6.20 2.53
C LEU A 108 -6.08 5.53 1.45
N ASN A 109 -6.23 5.92 0.18
CA ASN A 109 -5.58 5.28 -0.97
C ASN A 109 -5.89 3.77 -1.07
N ASN A 110 -7.03 3.34 -0.52
CA ASN A 110 -7.52 1.97 -0.64
C ASN A 110 -8.49 1.87 -1.83
N ILE A 111 -7.95 2.09 -3.03
CA ILE A 111 -8.73 2.25 -4.27
C ILE A 111 -9.58 1.02 -4.57
N THR A 112 -9.09 -0.19 -4.26
CA THR A 112 -9.84 -1.43 -4.51
C THR A 112 -11.12 -1.51 -3.67
N ALA A 113 -11.04 -1.15 -2.37
CA ALA A 113 -12.22 -1.06 -1.51
C ALA A 113 -13.16 0.09 -1.94
N ALA A 114 -12.58 1.25 -2.33
CA ALA A 114 -13.39 2.36 -2.87
C ALA A 114 -14.22 1.89 -4.06
N ARG A 115 -13.63 1.17 -5.00
CA ARG A 115 -14.33 0.62 -6.17
C ARG A 115 -15.42 -0.38 -5.82
N PHE A 116 -15.19 -1.23 -4.80
CA PHE A 116 -16.22 -2.14 -4.32
C PHE A 116 -17.47 -1.38 -3.85
N TYR A 117 -17.27 -0.29 -3.08
CA TYR A 117 -18.39 0.54 -2.61
C TYR A 117 -18.96 1.43 -3.72
N ALA A 118 -18.14 1.90 -4.66
CA ALA A 118 -18.61 2.61 -5.85
C ALA A 118 -19.65 1.81 -6.66
N ALA A 119 -19.49 0.48 -6.73
CA ALA A 119 -20.44 -0.40 -7.37
C ALA A 119 -21.83 -0.42 -6.70
N LYS A 120 -21.88 -0.09 -5.39
CA LYS A 120 -23.11 -0.09 -4.60
C LYS A 120 -23.79 1.28 -4.53
N LEU A 121 -23.11 2.37 -4.95
CA LEU A 121 -23.69 3.71 -4.95
C LEU A 121 -24.87 3.81 -5.93
N PRO A 122 -25.85 4.66 -5.65
CA PRO A 122 -26.90 5.01 -6.60
C PRO A 122 -26.31 5.58 -7.91
N GLU A 123 -27.00 5.35 -9.03
CA GLU A 123 -26.55 5.82 -10.34
C GLU A 123 -26.36 7.35 -10.37
N GLU A 124 -27.29 8.09 -9.80
CA GLU A 124 -27.21 9.55 -9.69
C GLU A 124 -25.93 10.00 -8.98
N THR A 125 -25.57 9.35 -7.84
CA THR A 125 -24.32 9.64 -7.13
C THR A 125 -23.11 9.31 -7.97
N ARG A 126 -23.11 8.18 -8.69
CA ARG A 126 -22.00 7.82 -9.59
C ARG A 126 -21.81 8.85 -10.70
N GLN A 127 -22.90 9.33 -11.29
CA GLN A 127 -22.86 10.34 -12.35
C GLN A 127 -22.33 11.68 -11.81
N ALA A 128 -22.84 12.14 -10.65
CA ALA A 128 -22.40 13.37 -10.00
C ALA A 128 -20.89 13.35 -9.68
N GLU A 129 -20.40 12.20 -9.19
CA GLU A 129 -18.98 11.99 -8.83
C GLU A 129 -18.11 11.56 -10.03
N LYS A 130 -18.69 11.44 -11.23
CA LYS A 130 -18.01 11.00 -12.47
C LYS A 130 -17.35 9.62 -12.32
N ILE A 131 -17.99 8.71 -11.58
CA ILE A 131 -17.53 7.35 -11.38
C ILE A 131 -18.00 6.49 -12.56
N THR A 132 -17.07 6.11 -13.44
CA THR A 132 -17.37 5.34 -14.66
C THR A 132 -16.91 3.88 -14.55
N LYS A 133 -17.53 2.99 -15.33
CA LYS A 133 -17.14 1.56 -15.40
C LYS A 133 -15.82 1.36 -16.14
N LEU A 134 -15.66 2.02 -17.27
CA LEU A 134 -14.46 1.94 -18.10
C LEU A 134 -13.74 3.29 -18.06
N LYS A 135 -12.46 3.27 -17.68
CA LYS A 135 -11.66 4.47 -17.58
C LYS A 135 -10.17 4.15 -17.65
N LEU A 136 -9.43 4.92 -18.44
CA LEU A 136 -7.98 5.03 -18.24
C LEU A 136 -7.76 5.81 -16.94
N ALA A 137 -7.34 5.08 -15.90
CA ALA A 137 -7.25 5.65 -14.56
C ALA A 137 -5.94 6.42 -14.34
N ALA A 138 -4.84 5.92 -14.90
CA ALA A 138 -3.53 6.59 -14.84
C ALA A 138 -2.61 6.14 -15.97
N ILE A 139 -1.66 7.00 -16.28
CA ILE A 139 -0.44 6.69 -17.05
C ILE A 139 0.74 7.02 -16.14
N ASP A 140 1.71 6.12 -16.08
CA ASP A 140 2.95 6.32 -15.34
C ASP A 140 4.17 6.08 -16.22
N ALA A 141 5.20 6.87 -15.99
CA ALA A 141 6.50 6.74 -16.63
C ALA A 141 7.60 6.76 -15.56
N GLU A 142 8.64 5.98 -15.78
CA GLU A 142 9.78 5.87 -14.88
C GLU A 142 11.09 5.80 -15.66
N PHE A 143 12.08 6.46 -15.14
CA PHE A 143 13.46 6.39 -15.58
C PHE A 143 14.35 6.09 -14.39
N SER A 144 15.31 5.16 -14.57
CA SER A 144 16.33 4.85 -13.56
C SER A 144 17.70 4.85 -14.19
N TYR A 145 18.65 5.49 -13.52
CA TYR A 145 20.06 5.50 -13.86
C TYR A 145 20.87 4.91 -12.71
N LYS A 146 21.64 3.85 -13.00
CA LYS A 146 22.40 3.09 -12.00
C LYS A 146 23.89 3.25 -12.26
N ILE A 147 24.65 3.56 -11.21
CA ILE A 147 26.08 3.87 -11.24
C ILE A 147 26.80 2.88 -10.31
N PRO A 148 27.36 1.79 -10.85
CA PRO A 148 28.19 0.87 -10.06
C PRO A 148 29.56 1.48 -9.75
N SER A 149 30.14 1.18 -8.59
CA SER A 149 31.51 1.56 -8.25
C SER A 149 32.55 0.59 -8.86
N ASP A 150 32.13 -0.58 -9.31
CA ASP A 150 32.98 -1.52 -10.03
C ASP A 150 33.15 -1.06 -11.50
N THR A 151 34.39 -0.80 -11.91
CA THR A 151 34.71 -0.28 -13.24
C THR A 151 34.38 -1.23 -14.38
N PHE A 152 34.25 -2.51 -14.09
CA PHE A 152 33.86 -3.56 -15.07
C PHE A 152 32.38 -3.54 -15.39
N ARG A 153 31.54 -3.03 -14.48
CA ARG A 153 30.13 -2.82 -14.69
C ARG A 153 29.90 -1.39 -15.12
N LYS A 154 29.39 -1.20 -16.32
CA LYS A 154 29.04 0.14 -16.82
C LYS A 154 27.70 0.55 -16.25
N ASN A 155 27.41 1.84 -16.34
CA ASN A 155 26.13 2.39 -15.89
C ASN A 155 24.96 1.68 -16.57
N ALA A 156 23.90 1.42 -15.80
CA ALA A 156 22.70 0.80 -16.33
C ALA A 156 21.56 1.81 -16.41
N GLN A 157 20.66 1.56 -17.32
CA GLN A 157 19.47 2.38 -17.53
C GLN A 157 18.22 1.50 -17.58
N TYR A 158 17.15 2.03 -17.01
CA TYR A 158 15.84 1.39 -17.04
C TYR A 158 14.78 2.44 -17.37
N TYR A 159 13.88 2.08 -18.27
CA TYR A 159 12.76 2.90 -18.70
C TYR A 159 11.48 2.09 -18.63
N ARG A 160 10.42 2.66 -18.10
CA ARG A 160 9.11 2.02 -18.04
C ARG A 160 8.00 3.01 -18.34
N VAL A 161 7.00 2.55 -19.09
CA VAL A 161 5.72 3.23 -19.26
C VAL A 161 4.60 2.27 -18.87
N GLY A 162 3.71 2.73 -18.02
CA GLY A 162 2.60 1.94 -17.48
C GLY A 162 1.26 2.59 -17.71
N PHE A 163 0.22 1.74 -17.73
CA PHE A 163 -1.19 2.11 -17.91
C PHE A 163 -2.04 1.39 -16.89
N ASN A 164 -2.90 2.13 -16.22
CA ASN A 164 -3.87 1.59 -15.29
C ASN A 164 -5.27 1.81 -15.88
N VAL A 165 -5.96 0.74 -16.19
CA VAL A 165 -7.29 0.77 -16.82
C VAL A 165 -8.31 0.14 -15.88
N GLN A 166 -9.35 0.88 -15.56
CA GLN A 166 -10.53 0.35 -14.88
C GLN A 166 -11.42 -0.34 -15.93
N LEU A 167 -11.64 -1.66 -15.79
CA LEU A 167 -12.45 -2.48 -16.67
C LEU A 167 -13.90 -2.71 -16.16
N GLY A 168 -14.23 -2.14 -15.03
CA GLY A 168 -15.51 -2.23 -14.33
C GLY A 168 -15.40 -1.61 -12.97
N TYR A 169 -16.48 -1.53 -12.21
CA TYR A 169 -16.40 -0.97 -10.84
C TYR A 169 -15.49 -1.79 -9.91
N ARG A 170 -15.27 -3.07 -10.19
CA ARG A 170 -14.55 -3.97 -9.30
C ARG A 170 -13.26 -4.55 -9.90
N LEU A 171 -12.99 -4.30 -11.17
CA LEU A 171 -11.86 -4.87 -11.90
C LEU A 171 -10.94 -3.77 -12.42
N GLU A 172 -9.65 -3.93 -12.19
CA GLU A 172 -8.57 -3.08 -12.69
C GLU A 172 -7.52 -3.91 -13.41
N LEU A 173 -7.06 -3.42 -14.55
CA LEU A 173 -5.91 -3.93 -15.28
C LEU A 173 -4.77 -2.92 -15.20
N GLN A 174 -3.62 -3.36 -14.73
CA GLN A 174 -2.36 -2.61 -14.77
C GLN A 174 -1.44 -3.28 -15.79
N GLN A 175 -0.88 -2.50 -16.69
CA GLN A 175 0.04 -2.97 -17.72
C GLN A 175 1.24 -2.05 -17.81
N SER A 176 2.40 -2.59 -18.15
CA SER A 176 3.55 -1.76 -18.51
C SER A 176 4.49 -2.46 -19.47
N VAL A 177 5.23 -1.66 -20.21
CA VAL A 177 6.39 -2.06 -20.98
C VAL A 177 7.62 -1.41 -20.38
N ALA A 178 8.73 -2.15 -20.35
CA ALA A 178 9.97 -1.64 -19.82
C ALA A 178 11.19 -2.12 -20.65
N PHE A 179 12.26 -1.35 -20.54
CA PHE A 179 13.54 -1.62 -21.19
C PHE A 179 14.65 -1.45 -20.17
N TYR A 180 15.56 -2.40 -20.13
CA TYR A 180 16.76 -2.34 -19.30
C TYR A 180 17.99 -2.57 -20.17
N ASN A 181 19.07 -1.83 -19.91
CA ASN A 181 20.36 -2.05 -20.54
C ASN A 181 21.51 -1.89 -19.55
N GLN A 182 22.50 -2.76 -19.65
CA GLN A 182 23.76 -2.68 -18.93
C GLN A 182 24.85 -3.40 -19.70
N LEU A 183 26.05 -2.80 -19.72
CA LEU A 183 27.24 -3.41 -20.24
C LEU A 183 28.17 -3.87 -19.10
N ILE A 184 28.59 -5.12 -19.12
CA ILE A 184 29.56 -5.70 -18.19
C ILE A 184 30.79 -6.14 -18.99
N ASN A 185 31.97 -5.62 -18.65
CA ASN A 185 33.25 -5.95 -19.26
C ASN A 185 34.10 -6.66 -18.20
N GLU A 186 34.02 -7.96 -18.06
CA GLU A 186 34.74 -8.67 -17.02
C GLU A 186 35.62 -9.81 -17.60
N PRO A 187 36.95 -9.78 -17.41
CA PRO A 187 37.80 -10.90 -17.73
C PRO A 187 37.50 -12.08 -16.78
N GLY A 188 37.42 -13.29 -17.34
CA GLY A 188 37.23 -14.50 -16.53
C GLY A 188 35.78 -14.92 -16.22
N LEU A 189 34.80 -14.39 -16.92
CA LEU A 189 33.44 -14.91 -16.88
C LEU A 189 33.36 -16.39 -17.29
N PRO A 190 32.40 -17.18 -16.77
CA PRO A 190 32.28 -18.61 -17.02
C PRO A 190 32.32 -18.99 -18.49
N VAL A 191 32.78 -20.21 -18.78
CA VAL A 191 32.94 -20.82 -20.13
C VAL A 191 31.67 -20.75 -21.00
N ILE A 192 30.49 -20.64 -20.41
CA ILE A 192 29.23 -20.37 -21.13
C ILE A 192 29.30 -19.11 -22.01
N PHE A 193 30.13 -18.16 -21.66
CA PHE A 193 30.30 -16.91 -22.40
C PHE A 193 31.42 -16.99 -23.44
N LYS A 194 31.95 -18.18 -23.74
CA LYS A 194 32.97 -18.51 -24.74
C LYS A 194 33.79 -17.30 -25.24
N ASN A 195 34.94 -17.06 -24.60
CA ASN A 195 35.94 -16.05 -24.99
C ASN A 195 35.47 -14.58 -25.08
N ARG A 196 34.36 -14.20 -24.49
CA ARG A 196 33.90 -12.80 -24.49
C ARG A 196 34.03 -12.19 -23.10
N GLN A 197 34.88 -11.20 -22.99
CA GLN A 197 35.03 -10.35 -21.79
C GLN A 197 33.88 -9.34 -21.66
N ARG A 198 32.88 -9.37 -22.57
CA ARG A 198 31.84 -8.38 -22.68
C ARG A 198 30.46 -9.03 -22.73
N ILE A 199 29.60 -8.64 -21.74
CA ILE A 199 28.18 -8.99 -21.67
C ILE A 199 27.39 -7.71 -21.92
N ASP A 200 26.56 -7.68 -22.97
CA ASP A 200 25.65 -6.60 -23.29
C ASP A 200 24.23 -7.07 -22.96
N ILE A 201 23.75 -6.65 -21.81
CA ILE A 201 22.40 -6.98 -21.31
C ILE A 201 21.40 -5.98 -21.88
N ARG A 202 20.42 -6.46 -22.62
CA ARG A 202 19.30 -5.67 -23.16
C ARG A 202 18.02 -6.42 -22.92
N GLU A 203 17.19 -5.91 -22.04
CA GLU A 203 15.91 -6.55 -21.72
C GLU A 203 14.75 -5.73 -22.27
N LYS A 204 13.74 -6.44 -22.80
CA LYS A 204 12.42 -5.92 -23.11
C LYS A 204 11.43 -6.64 -22.22
N GLN A 205 10.62 -5.88 -21.50
CA GLN A 205 9.75 -6.43 -20.46
C GLN A 205 8.31 -6.03 -20.74
N TYR A 206 7.39 -6.97 -20.49
CA TYR A 206 5.95 -6.71 -20.46
C TYR A 206 5.37 -7.25 -19.16
N TYR A 207 4.62 -6.41 -18.48
CA TYR A 207 3.96 -6.73 -17.23
C TYR A 207 2.47 -6.53 -17.35
N GLY A 208 1.68 -7.48 -16.83
CA GLY A 208 0.24 -7.41 -16.75
C GLY A 208 -0.28 -7.90 -15.41
N LYS A 209 -1.12 -7.10 -14.73
CA LYS A 209 -1.75 -7.45 -13.45
C LYS A 209 -3.22 -7.10 -13.47
N LEU A 210 -4.06 -8.05 -13.04
CA LEU A 210 -5.48 -7.86 -12.73
C LEU A 210 -5.66 -7.75 -11.22
N ILE A 211 -6.53 -6.82 -10.81
CA ILE A 211 -6.93 -6.62 -9.42
C ILE A 211 -8.45 -6.67 -9.35
N PHE A 212 -8.99 -7.61 -8.59
CA PHE A 212 -10.42 -7.78 -8.40
C PHE A 212 -10.81 -7.45 -6.95
N ALA A 213 -11.73 -6.51 -6.77
CA ALA A 213 -12.32 -6.16 -5.48
C ALA A 213 -13.37 -7.22 -5.09
N ALA A 214 -12.97 -8.28 -4.40
CA ALA A 214 -13.87 -9.35 -3.97
C ALA A 214 -14.87 -8.86 -2.92
N SER A 215 -14.42 -8.01 -1.98
CA SER A 215 -15.27 -7.34 -0.99
C SER A 215 -14.71 -5.96 -0.63
N GLY A 216 -15.39 -5.26 0.28
CA GLY A 216 -14.88 -3.99 0.84
C GLY A 216 -13.64 -4.13 1.74
N LYS A 217 -13.12 -5.35 1.91
CA LYS A 217 -11.90 -5.64 2.68
C LYS A 217 -10.92 -6.52 1.92
N VAL A 218 -11.40 -7.33 0.96
CA VAL A 218 -10.60 -8.36 0.27
C VAL A 218 -10.44 -8.03 -1.19
N SER A 219 -9.21 -8.11 -1.67
CA SER A 219 -8.84 -8.01 -3.08
C SER A 219 -8.06 -9.24 -3.51
N LEU A 220 -8.34 -9.73 -4.70
CA LEU A 220 -7.58 -10.77 -5.37
C LEU A 220 -6.70 -10.12 -6.44
N LEU A 221 -5.47 -10.59 -6.55
CA LEU A 221 -4.48 -10.11 -7.51
C LEU A 221 -3.96 -11.29 -8.31
N GLY A 222 -3.69 -11.08 -9.58
CA GLY A 222 -3.04 -12.08 -10.41
C GLY A 222 -2.49 -11.45 -11.68
N GLY A 223 -1.44 -12.03 -12.21
CA GLY A 223 -0.82 -11.49 -13.40
C GLY A 223 0.43 -12.25 -13.84
N PHE A 224 1.16 -11.64 -14.76
CA PHE A 224 2.41 -12.18 -15.26
C PHE A 224 3.39 -11.06 -15.62
N HIS A 225 4.68 -11.43 -15.64
CA HIS A 225 5.78 -10.60 -16.13
C HIS A 225 6.59 -11.43 -17.13
N TYR A 226 6.74 -10.91 -18.33
CA TYR A 226 7.54 -11.51 -19.37
C TYR A 226 8.77 -10.64 -19.64
N ILE A 227 9.97 -11.27 -19.69
CA ILE A 227 11.25 -10.59 -19.93
C ILE A 227 11.97 -11.32 -21.06
N TYR A 228 12.17 -10.60 -22.14
CA TYR A 228 12.95 -11.03 -23.31
C TYR A 228 14.36 -10.45 -23.22
N THR A 229 15.37 -11.33 -23.14
CA THR A 229 16.78 -10.95 -23.05
C THR A 229 17.58 -11.64 -24.16
N PRO A 230 17.81 -10.97 -25.29
CA PRO A 230 18.68 -11.48 -26.31
C PRO A 230 20.16 -11.40 -25.82
N PHE A 231 20.87 -12.48 -25.92
CA PHE A 231 22.26 -12.58 -25.51
C PHE A 231 23.07 -13.39 -26.55
N ASN A 232 23.86 -12.71 -27.39
CA ASN A 232 24.56 -13.31 -28.53
C ASN A 232 23.57 -14.03 -29.46
N ASN A 233 23.73 -15.37 -29.61
CA ASN A 233 22.86 -16.22 -30.41
C ASN A 233 21.83 -16.98 -29.53
N ILE A 234 21.75 -16.66 -28.26
CA ILE A 234 20.80 -17.25 -27.29
C ILE A 234 19.79 -16.21 -26.90
N VAL A 235 18.54 -16.62 -26.71
CA VAL A 235 17.51 -15.77 -26.20
C VAL A 235 16.98 -16.38 -24.89
N TYR A 236 17.03 -15.62 -23.81
CA TYR A 236 16.40 -15.98 -22.57
C TYR A 236 15.00 -15.39 -22.54
N ASN A 237 14.00 -16.27 -22.40
CA ASN A 237 12.59 -15.91 -22.24
C ASN A 237 12.19 -16.22 -20.79
N ASN A 238 12.19 -15.20 -19.95
CA ASN A 238 11.80 -15.35 -18.56
C ASN A 238 10.32 -15.03 -18.41
N THR A 239 9.57 -15.90 -17.78
CA THR A 239 8.14 -15.71 -17.50
C THR A 239 7.87 -15.97 -16.05
N ILE A 240 7.23 -15.02 -15.40
CA ILE A 240 6.82 -15.09 -14.00
C ILE A 240 5.30 -14.94 -13.97
N VAL A 241 4.60 -15.88 -13.35
CA VAL A 241 3.17 -15.81 -13.07
C VAL A 241 2.99 -15.63 -11.59
N PHE A 242 2.06 -14.79 -11.17
CA PHE A 242 1.84 -14.52 -9.76
C PHE A 242 0.36 -14.42 -9.43
N ALA A 243 0.04 -14.78 -8.19
CA ALA A 243 -1.28 -14.60 -7.61
C ALA A 243 -1.17 -14.17 -6.14
N GLY A 244 -2.18 -13.48 -5.65
CA GLY A 244 -2.18 -13.02 -4.27
C GLY A 244 -3.53 -12.57 -3.77
N ILE A 245 -3.57 -12.37 -2.46
CA ILE A 245 -4.72 -11.85 -1.73
C ILE A 245 -4.29 -10.70 -0.84
N LYS A 246 -5.09 -9.63 -0.81
CA LYS A 246 -4.92 -8.50 0.10
C LYS A 246 -6.16 -8.34 0.96
N TYR A 247 -5.97 -8.29 2.27
CA TYR A 247 -6.97 -7.89 3.25
C TYR A 247 -6.65 -6.48 3.75
N ALA A 248 -7.63 -5.58 3.72
CA ALA A 248 -7.43 -4.18 4.08
C ALA A 248 -8.50 -3.69 5.07
N THR A 249 -8.04 -3.16 6.20
CA THR A 249 -8.81 -2.41 7.17
C THR A 249 -8.39 -0.94 7.17
N PRO A 250 -9.06 -0.03 7.90
CA PRO A 250 -8.63 1.38 7.96
C PRO A 250 -7.21 1.61 8.47
N PHE A 251 -6.70 0.71 9.32
CA PHE A 251 -5.41 0.89 10.01
C PHE A 251 -4.36 -0.16 9.65
N LEU A 252 -4.78 -1.26 9.05
CA LEU A 252 -3.92 -2.41 8.76
C LEU A 252 -4.26 -2.98 7.39
N HIS A 253 -3.24 -3.16 6.54
CA HIS A 253 -3.34 -4.00 5.35
C HIS A 253 -2.40 -5.21 5.49
N VAL A 254 -2.88 -6.37 5.10
CA VAL A 254 -2.09 -7.59 5.00
C VAL A 254 -2.20 -8.12 3.57
N LYS A 255 -1.08 -8.47 2.96
CA LYS A 255 -1.04 -9.03 1.62
C LYS A 255 -0.15 -10.27 1.60
N ALA A 256 -0.60 -11.33 0.94
CA ALA A 256 0.18 -12.53 0.64
C ALA A 256 0.22 -12.76 -0.86
N MET A 257 1.39 -13.14 -1.39
CA MET A 257 1.63 -13.38 -2.80
C MET A 257 2.39 -14.67 -2.99
N ALA A 258 2.11 -15.37 -4.06
CA ALA A 258 2.90 -16.50 -4.57
C ALA A 258 3.28 -16.21 -6.03
N ASN A 259 4.56 -16.41 -6.35
CA ASN A 259 5.15 -16.12 -7.63
C ASN A 259 5.88 -17.37 -8.12
N PHE A 260 5.66 -17.75 -9.38
CA PHE A 260 6.19 -18.95 -10.00
C PHE A 260 6.70 -18.61 -11.39
N GLY A 261 7.82 -19.18 -11.80
CA GLY A 261 8.32 -18.94 -13.14
C GLY A 261 9.75 -19.41 -13.36
N ASN A 262 10.37 -18.84 -14.36
CA ASN A 262 11.78 -19.07 -14.67
C ASN A 262 12.53 -17.75 -14.81
N ILE A 263 13.77 -17.75 -14.34
CA ILE A 263 14.71 -16.65 -14.49
C ILE A 263 16.03 -17.27 -14.97
N THR A 264 16.51 -16.85 -16.14
CA THR A 264 17.76 -17.35 -16.76
C THR A 264 17.81 -18.89 -16.81
N ASP A 265 16.77 -19.50 -17.40
CA ASP A 265 16.59 -20.96 -17.55
C ASP A 265 16.53 -21.77 -16.23
N SER A 266 16.40 -21.09 -15.10
CA SER A 266 16.24 -21.72 -13.80
C SER A 266 14.85 -21.48 -13.24
N THR A 267 14.23 -22.52 -12.69
CA THR A 267 12.96 -22.39 -11.98
C THR A 267 13.12 -21.47 -10.77
N PHE A 268 12.21 -20.52 -10.62
CA PHE A 268 12.21 -19.56 -9.53
C PHE A 268 10.81 -19.47 -8.91
N ASN A 269 10.76 -19.66 -7.60
CA ASN A 269 9.53 -19.50 -6.83
C ASN A 269 9.79 -18.50 -5.70
N GLN A 270 8.82 -17.60 -5.44
CA GLN A 270 8.91 -16.66 -4.33
C GLN A 270 7.56 -16.49 -3.67
N TYR A 271 7.57 -16.50 -2.34
CA TYR A 271 6.40 -16.23 -1.50
C TYR A 271 6.61 -14.94 -0.72
N ASP A 272 5.61 -14.07 -0.71
CA ASP A 272 5.68 -12.76 -0.06
C ASP A 272 4.56 -12.59 0.95
N ALA A 273 4.93 -12.03 2.10
CA ALA A 273 3.98 -11.51 3.07
C ALA A 273 4.29 -10.03 3.34
N THR A 274 3.27 -9.18 3.27
CA THR A 274 3.41 -7.73 3.50
C THR A 274 2.39 -7.27 4.52
N VAL A 275 2.84 -6.53 5.52
CA VAL A 275 2.00 -5.85 6.51
C VAL A 275 2.21 -4.35 6.39
N SER A 276 1.12 -3.60 6.22
CA SER A 276 1.16 -2.14 6.18
C SER A 276 0.32 -1.59 7.31
N LEU A 277 0.88 -0.69 8.10
CA LEU A 277 0.26 -0.05 9.25
C LEU A 277 0.03 1.43 8.99
N PHE A 278 -1.16 1.93 9.34
CA PHE A 278 -1.57 3.33 9.22
C PHE A 278 -2.04 3.86 10.58
N PRO A 279 -1.15 4.11 11.56
CA PRO A 279 -1.53 4.36 12.97
C PRO A 279 -2.43 5.57 13.17
N LEU A 280 -2.31 6.57 12.29
CA LEU A 280 -3.10 7.80 12.35
C LEU A 280 -4.45 7.69 11.63
N GLY A 281 -4.81 6.53 11.07
CA GLY A 281 -6.02 6.36 10.27
C GLY A 281 -6.05 7.23 9.01
N ASN A 282 -4.87 7.57 8.48
CA ASN A 282 -4.67 8.29 7.23
C ASN A 282 -3.27 7.95 6.66
N THR A 283 -2.93 8.50 5.50
CA THR A 283 -1.65 8.25 4.83
C THR A 283 -0.52 9.21 5.25
N LYS A 284 -0.72 9.99 6.32
CA LYS A 284 0.30 10.94 6.79
C LYS A 284 1.52 10.24 7.38
N PHE A 285 1.30 9.12 8.07
CA PHE A 285 2.37 8.25 8.56
C PHE A 285 1.99 6.79 8.33
N TYR A 286 2.93 6.02 7.78
CA TYR A 286 2.75 4.59 7.56
C TYR A 286 4.06 3.82 7.64
N SER A 287 3.92 2.55 7.96
CA SER A 287 5.01 1.59 8.02
C SER A 287 4.62 0.37 7.20
N ILE A 288 5.52 -0.11 6.34
CA ILE A 288 5.31 -1.30 5.52
C ILE A 288 6.47 -2.26 5.77
N THR A 289 6.15 -3.44 6.29
CA THR A 289 7.09 -4.53 6.47
C THR A 289 6.76 -5.63 5.46
N ARG A 290 7.75 -6.07 4.70
CA ARG A 290 7.63 -7.19 3.77
C ARG A 290 8.66 -8.24 4.08
N VAL A 291 8.23 -9.49 4.08
CA VAL A 291 9.09 -10.67 4.13
C VAL A 291 8.89 -11.42 2.82
N ALA A 292 9.97 -11.73 2.11
CA ALA A 292 9.94 -12.52 0.91
C ALA A 292 10.89 -13.72 1.06
N TYR A 293 10.41 -14.88 0.70
CA TYR A 293 11.16 -16.14 0.69
C TYR A 293 11.17 -16.71 -0.74
N GLY A 294 12.35 -16.83 -1.30
CA GLY A 294 12.62 -17.47 -2.58
C GLY A 294 13.81 -18.41 -2.41
N ASN A 295 14.92 -18.15 -3.10
CA ASN A 295 16.17 -18.86 -2.84
C ASN A 295 16.73 -18.50 -1.45
N ASP A 296 16.49 -17.27 -1.01
CA ASP A 296 16.91 -16.73 0.29
C ASP A 296 15.78 -15.95 0.92
N LEU A 297 15.89 -15.71 2.24
CA LEU A 297 14.97 -14.86 2.97
C LEU A 297 15.40 -13.40 2.85
N THR A 298 14.46 -12.52 2.49
CA THR A 298 14.65 -11.08 2.50
C THR A 298 13.59 -10.39 3.36
N VAL A 299 14.01 -9.36 4.08
CA VAL A 299 13.12 -8.53 4.90
C VAL A 299 13.28 -7.08 4.45
N SER A 300 12.18 -6.45 4.12
CA SER A 300 12.15 -5.05 3.71
C SER A 300 11.29 -4.23 4.66
N GLN A 301 11.75 -3.03 4.98
CA GLN A 301 11.04 -2.06 5.80
C GLN A 301 10.95 -0.74 5.05
N ILE A 302 9.74 -0.16 4.99
CA ILE A 302 9.47 1.18 4.47
C ILE A 302 8.81 1.98 5.57
N LEU A 303 9.24 3.22 5.75
CA LEU A 303 8.62 4.22 6.61
C LEU A 303 8.28 5.43 5.74
N GLY A 304 7.01 5.84 5.75
CA GLY A 304 6.53 6.97 4.98
C GLY A 304 5.93 8.06 5.86
N TYR A 305 6.22 9.32 5.53
CA TYR A 305 5.72 10.48 6.24
C TYR A 305 5.34 11.63 5.30
N GLY A 306 4.10 12.11 5.44
CA GLY A 306 3.58 13.29 4.74
C GLY A 306 3.99 14.58 5.44
N ILE A 307 4.95 15.32 4.88
CA ILE A 307 5.38 16.62 5.42
C ILE A 307 4.27 17.65 5.23
N THR A 308 3.69 17.69 4.05
CA THR A 308 2.57 18.57 3.69
C THR A 308 1.49 17.78 2.96
N LYS A 309 0.40 18.43 2.56
CA LYS A 309 -0.63 17.82 1.68
C LYS A 309 -0.11 17.48 0.28
N LYS A 310 1.06 17.97 -0.10
CA LYS A 310 1.65 17.79 -1.43
C LYS A 310 2.98 17.04 -1.44
N ILE A 311 3.64 16.89 -0.30
CA ILE A 311 4.99 16.33 -0.21
C ILE A 311 4.99 15.17 0.78
N TRP A 312 5.45 14.00 0.33
CA TRP A 312 5.70 12.81 1.15
C TRP A 312 7.15 12.37 1.00
N LEU A 313 7.69 11.88 2.10
CA LEU A 313 9.00 11.23 2.15
C LEU A 313 8.82 9.76 2.49
N GLU A 314 9.63 8.91 1.89
CA GLU A 314 9.80 7.51 2.29
C GLU A 314 11.27 7.21 2.49
N GLY A 315 11.58 6.46 3.56
CA GLY A 315 12.83 5.74 3.70
C GLY A 315 12.59 4.24 3.58
N ASN A 316 13.49 3.52 2.93
CA ASN A 316 13.37 2.07 2.76
C ASN A 316 14.70 1.38 2.97
N ILE A 317 14.62 0.14 3.47
CA ILE A 317 15.77 -0.74 3.60
C ILE A 317 15.33 -2.19 3.35
N THR A 318 16.17 -2.96 2.67
CA THR A 318 16.00 -4.40 2.47
C THR A 318 17.28 -5.11 2.87
N PHE A 319 17.13 -6.11 3.72
CA PHE A 319 18.18 -7.00 4.18
C PHE A 319 17.98 -8.39 3.62
N GLY A 320 19.08 -9.08 3.34
CA GLY A 320 19.11 -10.46 2.88
C GLY A 320 20.06 -10.63 1.70
N LYS A 321 20.50 -11.86 1.48
CA LYS A 321 21.35 -12.20 0.33
C LYS A 321 20.45 -12.60 -0.82
N PHE A 322 20.49 -11.88 -1.94
CA PHE A 322 19.65 -12.22 -3.08
C PHE A 322 20.30 -11.83 -4.42
N ASN A 323 20.19 -12.72 -5.38
CA ASN A 323 20.47 -12.47 -6.79
C ASN A 323 19.16 -12.21 -7.54
N ASN A 324 18.15 -13.05 -7.23
CA ASN A 324 16.82 -12.96 -7.79
C ASN A 324 15.85 -12.51 -6.70
N LEU A 325 15.09 -11.45 -6.97
CA LEU A 325 14.05 -10.95 -6.08
C LEU A 325 12.96 -10.30 -6.92
N LEU A 326 11.72 -10.59 -6.60
CA LEU A 326 10.57 -9.91 -7.18
C LEU A 326 10.06 -8.87 -6.19
N GLU A 327 9.83 -7.66 -6.65
CA GLU A 327 9.26 -6.57 -5.85
C GLU A 327 7.99 -6.01 -6.50
N ASN A 328 7.14 -5.35 -5.69
CA ASN A 328 5.89 -4.69 -6.14
C ASN A 328 4.99 -5.59 -6.98
N ASP A 329 4.64 -6.78 -6.46
CA ASP A 329 3.81 -7.77 -7.14
C ASP A 329 4.45 -8.21 -8.47
N ALA A 330 5.73 -8.52 -8.45
CA ALA A 330 6.56 -8.89 -9.60
C ALA A 330 6.68 -7.83 -10.70
N LEU A 331 6.37 -6.55 -10.44
CA LEU A 331 6.61 -5.46 -11.38
C LEU A 331 8.10 -5.25 -11.61
N TYR A 332 8.92 -5.36 -10.57
CA TYR A 332 10.36 -5.31 -10.65
C TYR A 332 10.97 -6.70 -10.44
N VAL A 333 11.73 -7.14 -11.40
CA VAL A 333 12.43 -8.42 -11.37
C VAL A 333 13.93 -8.13 -11.28
N TYR A 334 14.51 -8.46 -10.15
CA TYR A 334 15.97 -8.47 -10.03
C TYR A 334 16.48 -9.80 -10.54
N ASN A 335 17.32 -9.75 -11.53
CA ASN A 335 18.03 -10.87 -12.13
C ASN A 335 19.51 -10.48 -12.24
N ASP A 336 20.14 -10.37 -11.06
CA ASP A 336 21.50 -9.87 -10.96
C ASP A 336 22.52 -11.03 -10.95
N ILE A 337 23.61 -10.86 -11.70
CA ILE A 337 24.77 -11.76 -11.63
C ILE A 337 25.42 -11.64 -10.23
N ASP A 338 25.46 -10.43 -9.67
CA ASP A 338 26.07 -10.13 -8.39
C ASP A 338 25.05 -10.19 -7.27
N GLN A 339 25.43 -10.83 -6.16
CA GLN A 339 24.53 -11.00 -5.02
C GLN A 339 24.39 -9.69 -4.24
N LYS A 340 23.18 -9.21 -4.11
CA LYS A 340 22.87 -8.10 -3.20
C LYS A 340 22.87 -8.56 -1.76
N GLN A 341 23.38 -7.72 -0.86
CA GLN A 341 23.43 -7.95 0.58
C GLN A 341 22.54 -6.96 1.34
N VAL A 342 22.58 -5.71 0.92
CA VAL A 342 21.78 -4.62 1.47
C VAL A 342 21.32 -3.74 0.34
N LYS A 343 20.07 -3.29 0.41
CA LYS A 343 19.50 -2.25 -0.43
C LYS A 343 18.84 -1.23 0.48
N ALA A 344 19.22 0.03 0.39
CA ALA A 344 18.63 1.11 1.18
C ALA A 344 18.34 2.31 0.29
N GLY A 345 17.35 3.10 0.63
CA GLY A 345 16.99 4.26 -0.20
C GLY A 345 16.03 5.22 0.46
N GLY A 346 15.73 6.28 -0.28
CA GLY A 346 14.75 7.28 0.10
C GLY A 346 14.05 7.84 -1.13
N SER A 347 12.79 8.18 -0.95
CA SER A 347 11.94 8.73 -2.00
C SER A 347 11.31 10.04 -1.55
N VAL A 348 11.18 10.95 -2.49
CA VAL A 348 10.38 12.18 -2.36
C VAL A 348 9.26 12.11 -3.38
N TYR A 349 8.03 12.30 -2.93
CA TYR A 349 6.85 12.40 -3.79
C TYR A 349 6.29 13.81 -3.72
N LEU A 350 6.01 14.41 -4.86
CA LEU A 350 5.44 15.74 -5.01
C LEU A 350 4.15 15.70 -5.81
N ALA A 351 3.01 15.94 -5.17
CA ALA A 351 1.75 16.17 -5.86
C ALA A 351 1.72 17.59 -6.42
N VAL A 352 2.13 17.74 -7.69
CA VAL A 352 2.13 19.03 -8.40
C VAL A 352 0.70 19.55 -8.58
N SER A 353 -0.22 18.63 -8.88
CA SER A 353 -1.65 18.91 -8.98
C SER A 353 -2.46 17.71 -8.47
N LYS A 354 -3.81 17.82 -8.50
CA LYS A 354 -4.69 16.67 -8.18
C LYS A 354 -4.50 15.47 -9.13
N LYS A 355 -3.93 15.73 -10.33
CA LYS A 355 -3.74 14.73 -11.38
C LYS A 355 -2.28 14.31 -11.57
N LEU A 356 -1.31 15.15 -11.22
CA LEU A 356 0.11 14.92 -11.50
C LEU A 356 0.89 14.70 -10.22
N LEU A 357 1.52 13.52 -10.13
CA LEU A 357 2.46 13.14 -9.09
C LEU A 357 3.85 12.96 -9.72
N LEU A 358 4.86 13.60 -9.16
CA LEU A 358 6.26 13.37 -9.46
C LEU A 358 6.90 12.60 -8.31
N SER A 359 7.89 11.79 -8.62
CA SER A 359 8.71 11.11 -7.63
C SER A 359 10.19 11.13 -8.01
N VAL A 360 11.04 11.25 -7.01
CA VAL A 360 12.49 11.03 -7.14
C VAL A 360 12.88 10.06 -6.03
N ASN A 361 13.60 9.03 -6.39
CA ASN A 361 14.11 8.03 -5.47
C ASN A 361 15.62 7.89 -5.64
N TYR A 362 16.33 7.83 -4.53
CA TYR A 362 17.73 7.40 -4.47
C TYR A 362 17.78 6.01 -3.84
N THR A 363 18.59 5.12 -4.44
CA THR A 363 18.83 3.78 -3.92
C THR A 363 20.32 3.48 -3.89
N PHE A 364 20.77 2.99 -2.75
CA PHE A 364 22.09 2.44 -2.51
C PHE A 364 21.98 0.91 -2.42
N GLU A 365 22.87 0.19 -3.11
CA GLU A 365 22.97 -1.27 -3.05
C GLU A 365 24.40 -1.68 -2.75
N GLN A 366 24.59 -2.59 -1.80
CA GLN A 366 25.85 -3.29 -1.57
C GLN A 366 25.77 -4.66 -2.24
N LYS A 367 26.71 -4.96 -3.11
CA LYS A 367 26.73 -6.18 -3.92
C LYS A 367 28.05 -6.95 -3.72
N LEU A 368 27.93 -8.26 -3.59
CA LEU A 368 29.06 -9.19 -3.64
C LEU A 368 29.29 -9.56 -5.10
N LYS A 369 30.48 -9.28 -5.60
CA LYS A 369 30.86 -9.58 -6.98
C LYS A 369 30.88 -11.08 -7.22
N TYR A 370 30.28 -11.52 -8.32
CA TYR A 370 30.14 -12.92 -8.68
C TYR A 370 31.48 -13.66 -8.64
N ARG A 371 31.53 -14.80 -7.93
CA ARG A 371 32.71 -15.66 -7.76
C ARG A 371 33.95 -14.99 -7.18
N THR A 372 33.81 -13.91 -6.47
CA THR A 372 34.91 -13.24 -5.79
C THR A 372 34.49 -12.86 -4.35
N PRO A 373 35.44 -12.62 -3.43
CA PRO A 373 35.12 -12.11 -2.10
C PRO A 373 34.93 -10.59 -2.09
N TYR A 374 35.02 -9.90 -3.22
CA TYR A 374 34.97 -8.45 -3.27
C TYR A 374 33.54 -7.93 -3.28
N THR A 375 33.29 -6.94 -2.47
CA THR A 375 32.06 -6.16 -2.49
C THR A 375 32.25 -4.85 -3.25
N PHE A 376 31.19 -4.42 -3.92
CA PHE A 376 31.12 -3.10 -4.54
C PHE A 376 29.77 -2.47 -4.27
N TYR A 377 29.64 -1.20 -4.56
CA TYR A 377 28.41 -0.43 -4.32
C TYR A 377 27.80 0.00 -5.66
N GLN A 378 26.48 0.10 -5.66
CA GLN A 378 25.74 0.69 -6.77
C GLN A 378 24.79 1.74 -6.25
N ASN A 379 24.91 2.94 -6.81
CA ASN A 379 23.99 4.04 -6.55
C ASN A 379 23.00 4.14 -7.71
N SER A 380 21.75 4.44 -7.43
CA SER A 380 20.72 4.61 -8.45
C SER A 380 19.89 5.85 -8.16
N ILE A 381 19.56 6.60 -9.20
CA ILE A 381 18.60 7.69 -9.16
C ILE A 381 17.45 7.29 -10.06
N ASN A 382 16.22 7.33 -9.52
CA ASN A 382 15.01 7.03 -10.25
C ASN A 382 14.12 8.28 -10.26
N ALA A 383 13.57 8.61 -11.40
CA ALA A 383 12.58 9.66 -11.57
C ALA A 383 11.28 9.03 -12.08
N GLY A 384 10.16 9.39 -11.48
CA GLY A 384 8.85 8.88 -11.86
C GLY A 384 7.83 10.00 -12.04
N LEU A 385 6.91 9.77 -12.94
CA LEU A 385 5.76 10.61 -13.22
C LEU A 385 4.50 9.74 -13.27
N SER A 386 3.44 10.18 -12.59
CA SER A 386 2.12 9.54 -12.69
C SER A 386 1.06 10.59 -12.97
N TRP A 387 0.32 10.39 -14.06
CA TRP A 387 -0.81 11.23 -14.45
C TRP A 387 -2.11 10.48 -14.24
N LYS A 388 -3.03 11.04 -13.44
CA LYS A 388 -4.38 10.51 -13.16
C LYS A 388 -5.42 11.26 -13.98
N PHE A 389 -6.36 10.51 -14.56
CA PHE A 389 -7.44 11.07 -15.37
C PHE A 389 -8.70 11.32 -14.57
#